data_68cfa67a5f32de81acaec1065ac6cbe9
#
_entry.id   68cfa67a5f32de81acaec1065ac6cbe9
#
_cell.length_a   1.000
_cell.length_b   1.000
_cell.length_c   1.000
_cell.angle_alpha   90.00
_cell.angle_beta   90.00
_cell.angle_gamma   90.00
#
_symmetry.space_group_name_H-M   'P 1'
#
loop_
_entity.id
_entity.type
_entity.pdbx_description
1 polymer ?
#
loop_
_entity_poly.entity_id
_entity_poly.type
_entity_poly.pdbx_seq_one_letter_code
_entity_poly.pdbx_strand_id
1 'polypeptide(L)'
;LNARIRKSYLNNNTKIYSLNENDDLTYPYESLDGQTETLKNIFDGVHDLSKSILNSKKPMIILGESFLRLNNAEYLYIKIKEFLIHNNKFSEDWNPLNILSCDASSVGNFDLGLINKETDILNDLKSNKFDIVYLAGQDNIDFNKTDEFVIYQGSHGDKGAEIADIILPGAAYTEQDAHYTNLEGKIQKAYKASYPPGDAKEDWQIINELAEVMNNR
;
A
#
# COMPACT_ATOMS: atom_id res chain seq x y z
N LEU A 1 0.12 5.63 -13.40
CA LEU A 1 -1.33 5.83 -13.37
C LEU A 1 -1.74 7.02 -14.21
N ASN A 2 -1.20 8.23 -13.95
CA ASN A 2 -1.61 9.47 -14.58
C ASN A 2 -1.62 9.40 -16.13
N ALA A 3 -0.57 8.85 -16.75
CA ALA A 3 -0.51 8.66 -18.21
C ALA A 3 -1.64 7.77 -18.75
N ARG A 4 -2.12 6.80 -17.99
CA ARG A 4 -3.24 5.93 -18.36
C ARG A 4 -4.57 6.66 -18.29
N ILE A 5 -4.77 7.47 -17.25
CA ILE A 5 -5.97 8.31 -17.11
C ILE A 5 -6.01 9.33 -18.25
N ARG A 6 -4.89 10.01 -18.52
CA ARG A 6 -4.79 10.95 -19.66
C ARG A 6 -5.10 10.29 -21.00
N LYS A 7 -4.58 9.08 -21.23
CA LYS A 7 -4.89 8.31 -22.46
C LYS A 7 -6.39 8.01 -22.56
N SER A 8 -7.05 7.65 -21.47
CA SER A 8 -8.50 7.43 -21.43
C SER A 8 -9.29 8.70 -21.74
N TYR A 9 -8.86 9.83 -21.17
CA TYR A 9 -9.46 11.12 -21.48
C TYR A 9 -9.34 11.46 -22.98
N LEU A 10 -8.14 11.38 -23.54
CA LEU A 10 -7.87 11.75 -24.93
C LEU A 10 -8.60 10.84 -25.94
N ASN A 11 -8.67 9.55 -25.68
CA ASN A 11 -9.22 8.58 -26.64
C ASN A 11 -10.74 8.36 -26.46
N ASN A 12 -11.26 8.49 -25.24
CA ASN A 12 -12.63 8.10 -24.93
C ASN A 12 -13.45 9.28 -24.34
N ASN A 13 -12.87 10.46 -24.21
CA ASN A 13 -13.49 11.61 -23.57
C ASN A 13 -14.03 11.26 -22.16
N THR A 14 -13.25 10.49 -21.40
CA THR A 14 -13.63 10.03 -20.06
C THR A 14 -13.76 11.22 -19.13
N LYS A 15 -14.89 11.33 -18.43
CA LYS A 15 -15.07 12.31 -17.36
C LYS A 15 -14.27 11.88 -16.14
N ILE A 16 -13.53 12.81 -15.57
CA ILE A 16 -12.62 12.56 -14.44
C ILE A 16 -13.05 13.45 -13.28
N TYR A 17 -13.18 12.85 -12.11
CA TYR A 17 -13.52 13.52 -10.86
C TYR A 17 -12.43 13.23 -9.84
N SER A 18 -12.12 14.20 -9.01
CA SER A 18 -11.22 14.03 -7.88
C SER A 18 -11.91 14.52 -6.61
N LEU A 19 -11.71 13.80 -5.50
CA LEU A 19 -12.26 14.25 -4.22
C LEU A 19 -11.60 15.55 -3.76
N ASN A 20 -10.28 15.65 -3.96
CA ASN A 20 -9.49 16.82 -3.60
C ASN A 20 -9.03 17.59 -4.85
N GLU A 21 -8.64 18.82 -4.67
CA GLU A 21 -7.87 19.55 -5.66
C GLU A 21 -6.50 18.90 -5.83
N ASN A 22 -6.03 18.87 -7.07
CA ASN A 22 -4.70 18.42 -7.45
C ASN A 22 -4.03 19.52 -8.28
N ASP A 23 -2.72 19.45 -8.38
CA ASP A 23 -1.94 20.24 -9.29
C ASP A 23 -2.30 19.92 -10.76
N ASP A 24 -1.61 20.54 -11.73
CA ASP A 24 -1.82 20.27 -13.15
C ASP A 24 -1.56 18.80 -13.50
N LEU A 25 -2.66 18.06 -13.69
CA LEU A 25 -2.63 16.64 -14.11
C LEU A 25 -2.47 16.46 -15.63
N THR A 26 -2.36 17.56 -16.39
CA THR A 26 -2.27 17.57 -17.86
C THR A 26 -3.54 17.07 -18.58
N TYR A 27 -4.67 17.02 -17.87
CA TYR A 27 -6.02 16.78 -18.38
C TYR A 27 -7.05 17.42 -17.42
N PRO A 28 -8.22 17.84 -17.93
CA PRO A 28 -9.25 18.42 -17.08
C PRO A 28 -9.88 17.37 -16.16
N TYR A 29 -10.19 17.80 -14.96
CA TYR A 29 -10.96 17.03 -13.98
C TYR A 29 -11.88 17.98 -13.23
N GLU A 30 -12.94 17.45 -12.64
CA GLU A 30 -13.82 18.14 -11.74
C GLU A 30 -13.44 17.84 -10.30
N SER A 31 -13.06 18.87 -9.54
CA SER A 31 -12.75 18.73 -8.12
C SER A 31 -14.03 18.76 -7.29
N LEU A 32 -14.15 17.86 -6.33
CA LEU A 32 -15.17 17.87 -5.30
C LEU A 32 -14.66 18.66 -4.07
N ASP A 33 -15.35 18.54 -2.95
CA ASP A 33 -15.08 19.35 -1.76
C ASP A 33 -14.11 18.73 -0.74
N GLY A 34 -13.56 17.56 -1.03
CA GLY A 34 -12.63 16.85 -0.14
C GLY A 34 -13.29 16.20 1.09
N GLN A 35 -14.59 16.25 1.23
CA GLN A 35 -15.27 15.77 2.43
C GLN A 35 -15.69 14.29 2.31
N THR A 36 -15.55 13.55 3.40
CA THR A 36 -16.02 12.16 3.46
C THR A 36 -17.55 12.05 3.37
N GLU A 37 -18.27 13.10 3.79
CA GLU A 37 -19.72 13.18 3.66
C GLU A 37 -20.15 13.25 2.19
N THR A 38 -19.40 13.91 1.33
CA THR A 38 -19.64 13.92 -0.11
C THR A 38 -19.49 12.53 -0.71
N LEU A 39 -18.46 11.77 -0.32
CA LEU A 39 -18.36 10.36 -0.71
C LEU A 39 -19.58 9.56 -0.26
N LYS A 40 -20.00 9.71 0.99
CA LYS A 40 -21.20 9.04 1.50
C LYS A 40 -22.42 9.38 0.65
N ASN A 41 -22.66 10.66 0.36
CA ASN A 41 -23.81 11.11 -0.44
C ASN A 41 -23.77 10.57 -1.89
N ILE A 42 -22.59 10.46 -2.49
CA ILE A 42 -22.42 9.85 -3.81
C ILE A 42 -22.89 8.38 -3.78
N PHE A 43 -22.47 7.61 -2.79
CA PHE A 43 -22.78 6.19 -2.70
C PHE A 43 -24.11 5.88 -1.98
N ASP A 44 -24.77 6.89 -1.41
CA ASP A 44 -26.18 6.86 -1.02
C ASP A 44 -27.13 7.16 -2.21
N GLY A 45 -26.58 7.60 -3.33
CA GLY A 45 -27.36 7.89 -4.53
C GLY A 45 -28.02 9.29 -4.54
N VAL A 46 -27.70 10.17 -3.58
CA VAL A 46 -28.29 11.51 -3.45
C VAL A 46 -27.49 12.60 -4.17
N HIS A 47 -26.24 12.34 -4.50
CA HIS A 47 -25.38 13.28 -5.23
C HIS A 47 -25.52 13.10 -6.75
N ASP A 48 -25.38 14.17 -7.54
CA ASP A 48 -25.54 14.08 -9.01
C ASP A 48 -24.49 13.18 -9.68
N LEU A 49 -23.28 13.07 -9.10
CA LEU A 49 -22.25 12.14 -9.58
C LEU A 49 -22.70 10.67 -9.51
N SER A 50 -23.60 10.31 -8.60
CA SER A 50 -24.18 8.96 -8.53
C SER A 50 -24.81 8.55 -9.85
N LYS A 51 -25.58 9.45 -10.47
CA LYS A 51 -26.20 9.21 -11.78
C LYS A 51 -25.14 9.01 -12.87
N SER A 52 -24.05 9.78 -12.81
CA SER A 52 -22.93 9.66 -13.77
C SER A 52 -22.25 8.30 -13.66
N ILE A 53 -22.03 7.80 -12.44
CA ILE A 53 -21.47 6.46 -12.18
C ILE A 53 -22.44 5.39 -12.69
N LEU A 54 -23.74 5.53 -12.39
CA LEU A 54 -24.78 4.59 -12.80
C LEU A 54 -24.92 4.48 -14.32
N ASN A 55 -24.84 5.62 -15.01
CA ASN A 55 -24.95 5.66 -16.47
C ASN A 55 -23.66 5.23 -17.20
N SER A 56 -22.53 5.16 -16.48
CA SER A 56 -21.26 4.73 -17.06
C SER A 56 -21.25 3.22 -17.29
N LYS A 57 -20.80 2.78 -18.49
CA LYS A 57 -20.65 1.36 -18.81
C LYS A 57 -19.54 0.71 -17.97
N LYS A 58 -18.41 1.42 -17.84
CA LYS A 58 -17.21 0.95 -17.13
C LYS A 58 -16.71 2.08 -16.20
N PRO A 59 -17.42 2.36 -15.08
CA PRO A 59 -16.92 3.33 -14.11
C PRO A 59 -15.67 2.78 -13.44
N MET A 60 -14.77 3.67 -13.02
CA MET A 60 -13.58 3.30 -12.26
C MET A 60 -13.46 4.22 -11.05
N ILE A 61 -13.34 3.63 -9.89
CA ILE A 61 -13.08 4.29 -8.61
C ILE A 61 -11.70 3.87 -8.16
N ILE A 62 -10.87 4.85 -7.86
CA ILE A 62 -9.49 4.62 -7.43
C ILE A 62 -9.34 5.25 -6.05
N LEU A 63 -9.03 4.42 -5.05
CA LEU A 63 -8.79 4.82 -3.68
C LEU A 63 -7.28 4.81 -3.43
N GLY A 64 -6.72 5.93 -3.01
CA GLY A 64 -5.34 6.00 -2.56
C GLY A 64 -5.19 5.45 -1.14
N GLU A 65 -3.97 5.14 -0.73
CA GLU A 65 -3.70 4.61 0.61
C GLU A 65 -4.11 5.57 1.73
N SER A 66 -4.06 6.90 1.48
CA SER A 66 -4.54 7.90 2.43
C SER A 66 -6.02 7.73 2.80
N PHE A 67 -6.83 7.18 1.87
CA PHE A 67 -8.22 6.83 2.16
C PHE A 67 -8.30 5.74 3.25
N LEU A 68 -7.42 4.75 3.22
CA LEU A 68 -7.42 3.65 4.19
C LEU A 68 -7.05 4.09 5.61
N ARG A 69 -6.44 5.27 5.75
CA ARG A 69 -6.07 5.86 7.05
C ARG A 69 -7.19 6.67 7.70
N LEU A 70 -8.32 6.84 7.03
CA LEU A 70 -9.49 7.51 7.59
C LEU A 70 -10.13 6.64 8.67
N ASN A 71 -10.59 7.24 9.76
CA ASN A 71 -11.25 6.52 10.86
C ASN A 71 -12.49 5.74 10.41
N ASN A 72 -13.15 6.17 9.34
CA ASN A 72 -14.34 5.56 8.76
C ASN A 72 -14.07 4.87 7.42
N ALA A 73 -12.81 4.55 7.12
CA ALA A 73 -12.40 3.95 5.84
C ALA A 73 -13.15 2.65 5.53
N GLU A 74 -13.26 1.75 6.50
CA GLU A 74 -13.95 0.47 6.33
C GLU A 74 -15.43 0.68 5.95
N TYR A 75 -16.13 1.53 6.69
CA TYR A 75 -17.53 1.86 6.39
C TYR A 75 -17.69 2.41 4.98
N LEU A 76 -16.87 3.38 4.59
CA LEU A 76 -16.92 3.98 3.26
C LEU A 76 -16.56 2.97 2.16
N TYR A 77 -15.56 2.13 2.39
CA TYR A 77 -15.18 1.08 1.44
C TYR A 77 -16.32 0.09 1.19
N ILE A 78 -16.93 -0.41 2.27
CA ILE A 78 -18.07 -1.34 2.17
C ILE A 78 -19.21 -0.67 1.41
N LYS A 79 -19.54 0.57 1.73
CA LYS A 79 -20.60 1.34 1.08
C LYS A 79 -20.35 1.53 -0.43
N ILE A 80 -19.13 1.88 -0.82
CA ILE A 80 -18.73 1.98 -2.23
C ILE A 80 -18.90 0.64 -2.94
N LYS A 81 -18.41 -0.43 -2.32
CA LYS A 81 -18.45 -1.78 -2.88
C LYS A 81 -19.90 -2.26 -3.06
N GLU A 82 -20.74 -2.09 -2.05
CA GLU A 82 -22.16 -2.45 -2.10
C GLU A 82 -22.91 -1.67 -3.19
N PHE A 83 -22.70 -0.36 -3.29
CA PHE A 83 -23.29 0.45 -4.35
C PHE A 83 -22.94 -0.08 -5.75
N LEU A 84 -21.67 -0.44 -5.97
CA LEU A 84 -21.21 -0.98 -7.24
C LEU A 84 -21.77 -2.37 -7.54
N ILE A 85 -21.87 -3.23 -6.52
CA ILE A 85 -22.46 -4.59 -6.64
C ILE A 85 -23.95 -4.49 -6.96
N HIS A 86 -24.72 -3.73 -6.18
CA HIS A 86 -26.18 -3.59 -6.36
C HIS A 86 -26.54 -3.03 -7.74
N ASN A 87 -25.63 -2.24 -8.33
CA ASN A 87 -25.84 -1.64 -9.66
C ASN A 87 -25.12 -2.40 -10.79
N ASN A 88 -24.69 -3.65 -10.55
CA ASN A 88 -24.07 -4.53 -11.54
C ASN A 88 -22.90 -3.90 -12.29
N LYS A 89 -22.01 -3.18 -11.56
CA LYS A 89 -20.85 -2.51 -12.16
C LYS A 89 -19.62 -3.41 -12.25
N PHE A 90 -19.59 -4.52 -11.51
CA PHE A 90 -18.55 -5.56 -11.65
C PHE A 90 -18.91 -6.49 -12.81
N SER A 91 -17.90 -6.94 -13.55
CA SER A 91 -18.01 -8.01 -14.54
C SER A 91 -16.69 -8.79 -14.59
N GLU A 92 -16.67 -9.93 -15.30
CA GLU A 92 -15.45 -10.74 -15.47
C GLU A 92 -14.27 -9.92 -16.03
N ASP A 93 -14.57 -8.99 -16.94
CA ASP A 93 -13.56 -8.15 -17.61
C ASP A 93 -13.37 -6.78 -16.96
N TRP A 94 -14.06 -6.46 -15.85
CA TRP A 94 -14.00 -5.13 -15.28
C TRP A 94 -14.16 -5.09 -13.78
N ASN A 95 -13.10 -4.63 -13.11
CA ASN A 95 -13.14 -4.28 -11.70
C ASN A 95 -13.25 -2.75 -11.54
N PRO A 96 -14.40 -2.24 -11.08
CA PRO A 96 -14.62 -0.80 -10.94
C PRO A 96 -13.98 -0.19 -9.69
N LEU A 97 -13.54 -0.98 -8.72
CA LEU A 97 -13.00 -0.51 -7.44
C LEU A 97 -11.56 -0.96 -7.28
N ASN A 98 -10.65 0.00 -7.23
CA ASN A 98 -9.22 -0.23 -7.17
C ASN A 98 -8.58 0.52 -6.00
N ILE A 99 -7.66 -0.11 -5.30
CA ILE A 99 -6.86 0.49 -4.24
C ILE A 99 -5.42 0.63 -4.75
N LEU A 100 -4.84 1.81 -4.56
CA LEU A 100 -3.43 2.06 -4.84
C LEU A 100 -2.66 2.00 -3.53
N SER A 101 -1.80 1.02 -3.40
CA SER A 101 -0.81 0.96 -2.32
C SER A 101 0.40 1.83 -2.66
N CYS A 102 1.01 2.43 -1.65
CA CYS A 102 2.26 3.18 -1.77
C CYS A 102 3.47 2.25 -1.79
N ASP A 103 3.36 1.08 -1.14
CA ASP A 103 4.47 0.15 -0.99
C ASP A 103 4.44 -0.94 -2.05
N ALA A 104 5.61 -1.25 -2.59
CA ALA A 104 5.79 -2.35 -3.52
C ALA A 104 5.48 -3.68 -2.82
N SER A 105 4.87 -4.60 -3.57
CA SER A 105 4.53 -5.95 -3.07
C SER A 105 3.57 -6.05 -1.89
N SER A 106 2.84 -5.00 -1.53
CA SER A 106 1.79 -5.10 -0.50
C SER A 106 0.80 -6.23 -0.78
N VAL A 107 0.42 -6.43 -2.04
CA VAL A 107 -0.45 -7.55 -2.45
C VAL A 107 0.23 -8.89 -2.17
N GLY A 108 1.53 -9.02 -2.45
CA GLY A 108 2.29 -10.23 -2.15
C GLY A 108 2.32 -10.55 -0.66
N ASN A 109 2.45 -9.55 0.20
CA ASN A 109 2.40 -9.73 1.64
C ASN A 109 1.03 -10.23 2.12
N PHE A 110 -0.06 -9.74 1.51
CA PHE A 110 -1.40 -10.29 1.78
C PHE A 110 -1.54 -11.74 1.32
N ASP A 111 -1.07 -12.07 0.12
CA ASP A 111 -1.15 -13.42 -0.46
C ASP A 111 -0.33 -14.43 0.35
N LEU A 112 0.81 -14.01 0.90
CA LEU A 112 1.66 -14.83 1.76
C LEU A 112 1.15 -14.93 3.22
N GLY A 113 0.10 -14.20 3.57
CA GLY A 113 -0.46 -14.20 4.93
C GLY A 113 0.43 -13.53 5.98
N LEU A 114 1.35 -12.66 5.55
CA LEU A 114 2.27 -11.95 6.46
C LEU A 114 1.60 -10.83 7.24
N ILE A 115 0.36 -10.49 6.89
CA ILE A 115 -0.41 -9.44 7.55
C ILE A 115 -1.35 -10.07 8.57
N ASN A 116 -1.10 -9.79 9.85
CA ASN A 116 -1.98 -10.20 10.92
C ASN A 116 -3.09 -9.16 11.11
N LYS A 117 -4.35 -9.60 10.99
CA LYS A 117 -5.54 -8.75 11.16
C LYS A 117 -6.00 -8.64 12.61
N GLU A 118 -5.51 -9.51 13.48
CA GLU A 118 -6.00 -9.63 14.87
C GLU A 118 -5.18 -8.82 15.88
N THR A 119 -4.02 -8.30 15.46
CA THR A 119 -3.12 -7.54 16.34
C THR A 119 -2.96 -6.10 15.87
N ASP A 120 -3.14 -5.17 16.78
CA ASP A 120 -2.73 -3.78 16.60
C ASP A 120 -1.27 -3.64 17.01
N ILE A 121 -0.37 -4.01 16.08
CA ILE A 121 1.09 -4.03 16.30
C ILE A 121 1.60 -2.70 16.85
N LEU A 122 1.06 -1.57 16.39
CA LEU A 122 1.50 -0.25 16.84
C LEU A 122 1.12 0.03 18.30
N ASN A 123 -0.08 -0.37 18.72
CA ASN A 123 -0.49 -0.27 20.11
C ASN A 123 0.25 -1.28 20.99
N ASP A 124 0.53 -2.46 20.48
CA ASP A 124 1.28 -3.49 21.20
C ASP A 124 2.75 -3.07 21.40
N LEU A 125 3.38 -2.44 20.40
CA LEU A 125 4.69 -1.79 20.52
C LEU A 125 4.66 -0.67 21.59
N LYS A 126 3.69 0.24 21.53
CA LYS A 126 3.54 1.33 22.50
C LYS A 126 3.26 0.84 23.95
N SER A 127 2.76 -0.37 24.08
CA SER A 127 2.43 -1.01 25.36
C SER A 127 3.52 -1.95 25.86
N ASN A 128 4.71 -1.94 25.24
CA ASN A 128 5.88 -2.76 25.59
C ASN A 128 5.55 -4.26 25.72
N LYS A 129 4.80 -4.80 24.76
CA LYS A 129 4.40 -6.21 24.78
C LYS A 129 5.43 -7.15 24.15
N PHE A 130 6.48 -6.61 23.55
CA PHE A 130 7.49 -7.39 22.84
C PHE A 130 8.85 -7.30 23.50
N ASP A 131 9.50 -8.43 23.72
CA ASP A 131 10.89 -8.48 24.18
C ASP A 131 11.87 -8.20 23.04
N ILE A 132 11.51 -8.58 21.82
CA ILE A 132 12.33 -8.40 20.61
C ILE A 132 11.48 -7.80 19.50
N VAL A 133 12.02 -6.77 18.84
CA VAL A 133 11.44 -6.12 17.66
C VAL A 133 12.39 -6.25 16.50
N TYR A 134 11.94 -6.86 15.40
CA TYR A 134 12.72 -6.99 14.17
C TYR A 134 12.16 -6.05 13.09
N LEU A 135 12.91 -5.05 12.70
CA LEU A 135 12.56 -4.05 11.70
C LEU A 135 13.20 -4.42 10.36
N ALA A 136 12.42 -5.02 9.46
CA ALA A 136 12.88 -5.37 8.12
C ALA A 136 12.59 -4.24 7.15
N GLY A 137 13.58 -3.39 6.87
CA GLY A 137 13.48 -2.24 5.98
C GLY A 137 12.47 -1.18 6.44
N GLN A 138 12.17 -1.13 7.74
CA GLN A 138 11.15 -0.24 8.28
C GLN A 138 11.78 0.94 9.01
N ASP A 139 11.77 2.12 8.35
CA ASP A 139 12.35 3.36 8.86
C ASP A 139 11.30 4.39 9.33
N ASN A 140 10.04 4.22 8.93
CA ASN A 140 8.96 5.17 9.24
C ASN A 140 8.12 4.76 10.45
N ILE A 141 8.69 3.98 11.36
CA ILE A 141 7.98 3.54 12.55
C ILE A 141 8.05 4.63 13.63
N ASP A 142 6.90 4.95 14.20
CA ASP A 142 6.78 5.93 15.28
C ASP A 142 6.52 5.19 16.60
N PHE A 143 7.59 4.67 17.19
CA PHE A 143 7.55 4.18 18.56
C PHE A 143 8.81 4.59 19.33
N ASN A 144 8.67 4.81 20.62
CA ASN A 144 9.78 5.10 21.50
C ASN A 144 10.27 3.79 22.12
N LYS A 145 11.48 3.38 21.77
CA LYS A 145 12.15 2.22 22.37
C LYS A 145 12.25 2.39 23.88
N THR A 146 11.94 1.34 24.61
CA THR A 146 12.11 1.24 26.06
C THR A 146 13.09 0.10 26.39
N ASP A 147 12.60 -1.08 26.77
CA ASP A 147 13.42 -2.22 27.21
C ASP A 147 13.55 -3.32 26.15
N GLU A 148 12.80 -3.23 25.04
CA GLU A 148 12.83 -4.20 23.94
C GLU A 148 14.18 -4.19 23.21
N PHE A 149 14.63 -5.39 22.82
CA PHE A 149 15.80 -5.57 21.96
C PHE A 149 15.42 -5.36 20.51
N VAL A 150 16.00 -4.35 19.86
CA VAL A 150 15.66 -3.95 18.49
C VAL A 150 16.74 -4.41 17.52
N ILE A 151 16.32 -5.19 16.50
CA ILE A 151 17.14 -5.58 15.36
C ILE A 151 16.65 -4.83 14.15
N TYR A 152 17.54 -4.11 13.48
CA TYR A 152 17.24 -3.43 12.22
C TYR A 152 17.95 -4.12 11.06
N GLN A 153 17.22 -4.47 10.02
CA GLN A 153 17.75 -4.93 8.74
C GLN A 153 17.38 -3.92 7.66
N GLY A 154 18.36 -3.35 6.99
CA GLY A 154 18.09 -2.37 5.95
C GLY A 154 19.36 -1.87 5.26
N SER A 155 19.16 -1.13 4.18
CA SER A 155 20.24 -0.62 3.32
C SER A 155 20.66 0.82 3.64
N HIS A 156 19.86 1.54 4.41
CA HIS A 156 20.09 2.94 4.79
C HIS A 156 19.86 3.11 6.29
N GLY A 157 20.58 4.05 6.88
CA GLY A 157 20.45 4.36 8.28
C GLY A 157 19.46 5.52 8.48
N ASP A 158 18.27 5.20 8.96
CA ASP A 158 17.23 6.14 9.33
C ASP A 158 16.73 5.83 10.75
N LYS A 159 15.55 6.26 11.13
CA LYS A 159 15.00 6.12 12.49
C LYS A 159 15.06 4.68 13.03
N GLY A 160 14.85 3.68 12.18
CA GLY A 160 14.96 2.27 12.58
C GLY A 160 16.38 1.91 13.01
N ALA A 161 17.39 2.39 12.30
CA ALA A 161 18.80 2.17 12.64
C ALA A 161 19.22 2.94 13.91
N GLU A 162 18.69 4.14 14.14
CA GLU A 162 19.02 4.95 15.33
C GLU A 162 18.62 4.28 16.64
N ILE A 163 17.52 3.52 16.65
CA ILE A 163 17.01 2.85 17.85
C ILE A 163 17.47 1.41 17.97
N ALA A 164 18.13 0.86 16.95
CA ALA A 164 18.53 -0.55 16.91
C ALA A 164 19.69 -0.88 17.86
N ASP A 165 19.61 -2.03 18.53
CA ASP A 165 20.73 -2.62 19.28
C ASP A 165 21.69 -3.35 18.33
N ILE A 166 21.16 -3.94 17.25
CA ILE A 166 21.93 -4.60 16.19
C ILE A 166 21.41 -4.12 14.83
N ILE A 167 22.36 -3.83 13.94
CA ILE A 167 22.08 -3.51 12.53
C ILE A 167 22.63 -4.65 11.67
N LEU A 168 21.74 -5.23 10.85
CA LEU A 168 22.08 -6.21 9.82
C LEU A 168 22.09 -5.49 8.46
N PRO A 169 23.26 -5.30 7.82
CA PRO A 169 23.33 -4.55 6.58
C PRO A 169 22.66 -5.32 5.43
N GLY A 170 21.55 -4.81 4.97
CA GLY A 170 20.80 -5.32 3.83
C GLY A 170 21.20 -4.63 2.52
N ALA A 171 20.98 -5.32 1.40
CA ALA A 171 21.17 -4.76 0.07
C ALA A 171 20.07 -3.75 -0.27
N ALA A 172 20.41 -2.71 -1.03
CA ALA A 172 19.41 -1.83 -1.62
C ALA A 172 18.61 -2.57 -2.71
N TYR A 173 17.41 -2.06 -3.04
CA TYR A 173 16.53 -2.70 -4.04
C TYR A 173 17.17 -2.86 -5.42
N THR A 174 18.19 -2.06 -5.75
CA THR A 174 18.98 -2.15 -6.99
C THR A 174 20.13 -3.17 -6.91
N GLU A 175 20.43 -3.70 -5.73
CA GLU A 175 21.57 -4.57 -5.43
C GLU A 175 21.15 -6.01 -5.13
N GLN A 176 19.86 -6.31 -5.23
CA GLN A 176 19.30 -7.63 -4.97
C GLN A 176 18.35 -8.10 -6.08
N ASP A 177 18.31 -9.41 -6.32
CA ASP A 177 17.26 -10.03 -7.10
C ASP A 177 16.03 -10.19 -6.22
N ALA A 178 14.86 -9.72 -6.69
CA ALA A 178 13.63 -9.76 -5.92
C ALA A 178 12.40 -10.09 -6.77
N HIS A 179 11.36 -10.57 -6.12
CA HIS A 179 10.05 -10.77 -6.73
C HIS A 179 9.05 -9.79 -6.14
N TYR A 180 8.35 -9.09 -7.00
CA TYR A 180 7.33 -8.13 -6.61
C TYR A 180 5.98 -8.55 -7.18
N THR A 181 4.96 -8.51 -6.34
CA THR A 181 3.58 -8.74 -6.78
C THR A 181 2.91 -7.39 -7.02
N ASN A 182 2.47 -7.14 -8.26
CA ASN A 182 1.80 -5.89 -8.58
C ASN A 182 0.33 -5.89 -8.09
N LEU A 183 -0.38 -4.77 -8.29
CA LEU A 183 -1.78 -4.62 -7.86
C LEU A 183 -2.76 -5.59 -8.54
N GLU A 184 -2.37 -6.22 -9.63
CA GLU A 184 -3.16 -7.25 -10.33
C GLU A 184 -2.88 -8.66 -9.80
N GLY A 185 -2.01 -8.81 -8.79
CA GLY A 185 -1.56 -10.11 -8.29
C GLY A 185 -0.50 -10.79 -9.16
N LYS A 186 0.07 -10.10 -10.16
CA LYS A 186 1.09 -10.66 -11.03
C LYS A 186 2.47 -10.55 -10.39
N ILE A 187 3.14 -11.69 -10.24
CA ILE A 187 4.52 -11.76 -9.75
C ILE A 187 5.47 -11.40 -10.89
N GLN A 188 6.37 -10.46 -10.61
CA GLN A 188 7.38 -9.96 -11.53
C GLN A 188 8.75 -10.03 -10.88
N LYS A 189 9.75 -10.54 -11.61
CA LYS A 189 11.13 -10.58 -11.15
C LYS A 189 11.82 -9.26 -11.50
N ALA A 190 12.45 -8.65 -10.50
CA ALA A 190 13.42 -7.58 -10.66
C ALA A 190 14.84 -8.15 -10.55
N TYR A 191 15.70 -7.79 -11.48
CA TYR A 191 17.09 -8.19 -11.48
C TYR A 191 17.94 -7.09 -10.88
N LYS A 192 18.95 -7.46 -10.10
CA LYS A 192 19.91 -6.50 -9.57
C LYS A 192 20.69 -5.80 -10.68
N ALA A 193 20.92 -4.53 -10.51
CA ALA A 193 21.70 -3.69 -11.40
C ALA A 193 23.15 -3.49 -10.90
N SER A 194 23.40 -3.76 -9.62
CA SER A 194 24.68 -3.63 -8.94
C SER A 194 24.84 -4.71 -7.89
N TYR A 195 25.93 -4.69 -7.16
CA TYR A 195 26.22 -5.62 -6.07
C TYR A 195 26.19 -4.87 -4.74
N PRO A 196 25.75 -5.54 -3.64
CA PRO A 196 25.80 -4.95 -2.31
C PRO A 196 27.22 -4.52 -1.92
N PRO A 197 27.40 -3.37 -1.27
CA PRO A 197 28.72 -2.94 -0.81
C PRO A 197 29.12 -3.62 0.50
N GLY A 198 30.43 -3.85 0.68
CA GLY A 198 31.01 -4.37 1.92
C GLY A 198 30.36 -5.70 2.36
N ASP A 199 29.87 -5.75 3.59
CA ASP A 199 29.24 -6.94 4.19
C ASP A 199 27.73 -7.00 3.99
N ALA A 200 27.13 -6.08 3.21
CA ALA A 200 25.71 -6.07 2.94
C ALA A 200 25.30 -7.31 2.11
N LYS A 201 24.18 -7.90 2.49
CA LYS A 201 23.63 -9.12 1.86
C LYS A 201 22.22 -8.89 1.37
N GLU A 202 21.78 -9.71 0.42
CA GLU A 202 20.37 -9.74 0.01
C GLU A 202 19.49 -10.18 1.20
N ASP A 203 18.32 -9.57 1.36
CA ASP A 203 17.47 -9.76 2.55
C ASP A 203 17.17 -11.22 2.88
N TRP A 204 16.88 -12.01 1.84
CA TRP A 204 16.61 -13.46 2.02
C TRP A 204 17.82 -14.24 2.54
N GLN A 205 19.05 -13.82 2.22
CA GLN A 205 20.28 -14.46 2.72
C GLN A 205 20.44 -14.22 4.21
N ILE A 206 20.20 -12.98 4.67
CA ILE A 206 20.25 -12.62 6.10
C ILE A 206 19.25 -13.46 6.88
N ILE A 207 18.02 -13.56 6.40
CA ILE A 207 16.96 -14.36 7.06
C ILE A 207 17.32 -15.84 7.10
N ASN A 208 17.84 -16.40 6.02
CA ASN A 208 18.27 -17.82 5.99
C ASN A 208 19.43 -18.10 6.93
N GLU A 209 20.45 -17.25 6.95
CA GLU A 209 21.59 -17.41 7.88
C GLU A 209 21.12 -17.31 9.34
N LEU A 210 20.22 -16.37 9.64
CA LEU A 210 19.61 -16.26 10.98
C LEU A 210 18.86 -17.56 11.34
N ALA A 211 18.05 -18.08 10.43
CA ALA A 211 17.32 -19.34 10.65
C ALA A 211 18.24 -20.54 10.85
N GLU A 212 19.35 -20.63 10.10
CA GLU A 212 20.36 -21.69 10.29
C GLU A 212 20.99 -21.62 11.68
N VAL A 213 21.37 -20.43 12.13
CA VAL A 213 21.95 -20.25 13.48
C VAL A 213 20.95 -20.61 14.58
N MET A 214 19.66 -20.28 14.39
CA MET A 214 18.60 -20.63 15.36
C MET A 214 18.30 -22.12 15.39
N ASN A 215 18.35 -22.83 14.27
CA ASN A 215 18.06 -24.26 14.16
C ASN A 215 19.22 -25.14 14.61
N ASN A 216 20.44 -24.63 14.68
CA ASN A 216 21.65 -25.38 15.12
C ASN A 216 21.86 -25.32 16.65
N ARG A 217 20.87 -24.89 17.40
CA ARG A 217 20.80 -24.95 18.86
C ARG A 217 19.80 -26.02 19.29
#